data_fbf6b6acdcd86554a47fe150b93c2746
#
_entry.id   fbf6b6acdcd86554a47fe150b93c2746
#
_cell.length_a   1.000
_cell.length_b   1.000
_cell.length_c   1.000
_cell.angle_alpha   90.00
_cell.angle_beta   90.00
_cell.angle_gamma   90.00
#
_symmetry.space_group_name_H-M   'P 1'
#
loop_
_entity.id
_entity.type
_entity.pdbx_description
1 polymer ?
#
loop_
_entity_poly.entity_id
_entity_poly.type
_entity_poly.pdbx_seq_one_letter_code
_entity_poly.pdbx_strand_id
1 'polypeptide(L)' 'MAYPLGIDNPILIKGVIGSHKWALYWRDDMTKIATFNSQFQAYEARRFLLSK' A
#
# COMPACT_ATOMS: atom_id res chain seq x y z
N MET A 1 -0.42 -18.15 -2.15
CA MET A 1 -1.63 -17.82 -2.89
C MET A 1 -1.60 -16.36 -3.31
N ALA A 2 -1.92 -16.09 -4.55
CA ALA A 2 -1.92 -14.71 -5.03
C ALA A 2 -3.26 -14.04 -4.69
N TYR A 3 -3.18 -12.76 -4.33
CA TYR A 3 -4.39 -11.97 -4.11
C TYR A 3 -4.77 -11.27 -5.40
N PRO A 4 -6.05 -11.33 -5.78
CA PRO A 4 -6.49 -10.58 -6.95
C PRO A 4 -6.33 -9.08 -6.71
N LEU A 5 -6.10 -8.36 -7.79
CA LEU A 5 -6.05 -6.91 -7.70
C LEU A 5 -7.43 -6.39 -7.36
N GLY A 6 -7.48 -5.28 -6.65
CA GLY A 6 -8.73 -4.63 -6.35
C GLY A 6 -9.24 -4.93 -4.97
N ILE A 7 -10.50 -5.35 -4.89
CA ILE A 7 -11.21 -5.41 -3.61
C ILE A 7 -10.64 -6.40 -2.60
N ASP A 8 -9.98 -7.45 -3.08
CA ASP A 8 -9.43 -8.46 -2.18
C ASP A 8 -7.98 -8.18 -1.79
N ASN A 9 -7.46 -7.06 -2.21
CA ASN A 9 -6.09 -6.68 -1.87
C ASN A 9 -6.02 -6.28 -0.40
N PRO A 10 -5.18 -6.94 0.41
CA PRO A 10 -5.11 -6.64 1.83
C PRO A 10 -4.34 -5.36 2.18
N ILE A 11 -3.71 -4.74 1.20
CA ILE A 11 -2.91 -3.54 1.44
C ILE A 11 -3.52 -2.36 0.70
N LEU A 12 -3.80 -1.29 1.45
CA LEU A 12 -4.34 -0.06 0.87
C LEU A 12 -3.21 0.93 0.64
N ILE A 13 -3.32 1.69 -0.45
CA ILE A 13 -2.41 2.78 -0.75
C ILE A 13 -3.19 4.09 -0.62
N LYS A 14 -2.72 4.99 0.23
CA LYS A 14 -3.40 6.27 0.45
C LYS A 14 -2.41 7.42 0.36
N GLY A 15 -2.83 8.50 -0.28
CA GLY A 15 -2.04 9.72 -0.31
C GLY A 15 -2.11 10.42 1.03
N VAL A 16 -0.99 10.97 1.46
CA VAL A 16 -0.93 11.74 2.70
C VAL A 16 -1.31 13.18 2.40
N ILE A 17 -2.42 13.64 2.98
CA ILE A 17 -2.92 14.97 2.73
C ILE A 17 -1.90 16.02 3.17
N GLY A 18 -1.65 16.99 2.29
CA GLY A 18 -0.72 18.07 2.61
C GLY A 18 0.73 17.74 2.30
N SER A 19 0.99 16.59 1.68
CA SER A 19 2.34 16.24 1.28
C SER A 19 2.29 15.42 0.00
N HIS A 20 3.46 15.16 -0.58
CA HIS A 20 3.55 14.33 -1.77
C HIS A 20 3.81 12.88 -1.44
N LYS A 21 3.60 12.50 -0.20
CA LYS A 21 3.90 11.15 0.25
C LYS A 21 2.72 10.23 0.12
N TRP A 22 3.02 8.95 0.05
CA TRP A 22 2.02 7.90 -0.07
C TRP A 22 2.30 6.86 0.99
N ALA A 23 1.23 6.37 1.64
CA ALA A 23 1.37 5.42 2.73
C ALA A 23 0.66 4.13 2.42
N LEU A 24 1.21 3.04 2.92
CA LEU A 24 0.57 1.73 2.84
C LEU A 24 -0.01 1.38 4.19
N TYR A 25 -1.20 0.77 4.16
CA TYR A 25 -1.89 0.35 5.38
C TYR A 25 -2.41 -1.06 5.21
N TRP A 26 -2.39 -1.82 6.30
CA TRP A 26 -3.11 -3.08 6.33
C TRP A 26 -4.60 -2.79 6.36
N ARG A 27 -5.33 -3.45 5.46
CA ARG A 27 -6.76 -3.20 5.32
C ARG A 27 -7.55 -3.60 6.55
N ASP A 28 -7.11 -4.65 7.24
CA ASP A 28 -7.87 -5.20 8.36
C ASP A 28 -8.06 -4.21 9.49
N ASP A 29 -6.99 -3.58 9.93
CA ASP A 29 -7.03 -2.73 11.11
C ASP A 29 -6.46 -1.33 10.82
N MET A 30 -6.13 -1.05 9.56
CA MET A 30 -5.58 0.25 9.15
C MET A 30 -4.25 0.58 9.79
N THR A 31 -3.49 -0.46 10.15
CA THR A 31 -2.15 -0.25 10.67
C THR A 31 -1.22 0.20 9.54
N LYS A 32 -0.51 1.30 9.78
CA LYS A 32 0.41 1.82 8.77
C LYS A 32 1.60 0.90 8.61
N ILE A 33 1.91 0.56 7.37
CA ILE A 33 3.07 -0.28 7.05
C ILE A 33 4.30 0.57 6.81
N ALA A 34 4.18 1.57 5.93
CA ALA A 34 5.32 2.40 5.56
C ALA A 34 4.83 3.63 4.80
N THR A 35 5.72 4.60 4.65
CA THR A 35 5.45 5.81 3.87
C THR A 35 6.52 5.95 2.80
N PHE A 36 6.10 6.38 1.63
CA PHE A 36 6.99 6.52 0.47
C PHE A 36 6.85 7.90 -0.14
N ASN A 37 7.87 8.32 -0.87
CA ASN A 37 7.90 9.66 -1.44
C ASN A 37 7.16 9.76 -2.77
N SER A 38 6.77 8.64 -3.36
CA SER A 38 6.03 8.65 -4.61
C SER A 38 5.05 7.50 -4.66
N GLN A 39 4.02 7.69 -5.48
CA GLN A 39 3.03 6.64 -5.67
C GLN A 39 3.66 5.39 -6.29
N PHE A 40 4.59 5.59 -7.19
CA PHE A 40 5.28 4.48 -7.83
C PHE A 40 5.99 3.60 -6.81
N GLN A 41 6.70 4.23 -5.88
CA GLN A 41 7.40 3.48 -4.83
C GLN A 41 6.42 2.72 -3.95
N ALA A 42 5.28 3.33 -3.64
CA ALA A 42 4.27 2.68 -2.83
C ALA A 42 3.72 1.43 -3.53
N TYR A 43 3.43 1.53 -4.82
CA TYR A 43 2.96 0.39 -5.59
C TYR A 43 3.99 -0.72 -5.67
N GLU A 44 5.26 -0.35 -5.85
CA GLU A 44 6.34 -1.33 -5.89
C GLU A 44 6.45 -2.08 -4.57
N ALA A 45 6.38 -1.36 -3.47
CA ALA A 45 6.47 -1.96 -2.16
C ALA A 45 5.29 -2.91 -1.90
N ARG A 46 4.08 -2.49 -2.27
CA ARG A 46 2.90 -3.34 -2.11
C ARG A 46 3.05 -4.62 -2.91
N ARG A 47 3.48 -4.48 -4.15
CA ARG A 47 3.69 -5.62 -5.03
C ARG A 47 4.68 -6.61 -4.44
N PHE A 48 5.76 -6.08 -3.89
CA PHE A 48 6.78 -6.90 -3.26
C PHE A 48 6.21 -7.68 -2.07
N LEU A 49 5.44 -7.00 -1.23
CA LEU A 49 4.85 -7.62 -0.06
C LEU A 49 3.85 -8.71 -0.43
N LEU A 50 3.08 -8.49 -1.50
CA LEU A 50 2.08 -9.44 -1.93
C LEU A 50 2.65 -10.63 -2.69
N SER A 51 3.87 -10.51 -3.18
CA SER A 51 4.48 -11.58 -3.98
C SER A 51 5.11 -12.67 -3.13
N LYS A 52 5.08 -12.54 -1.85
CA LYS A 52 5.67 -13.53 -0.96
C LYS A 52 4.80 -14.73 -0.70
#